data_443a06fd9ea51b65f4f9a0f0a40d3747
#
_entry.id   443a06fd9ea51b65f4f9a0f0a40d3747
#
_cell.length_a   1.000
_cell.length_b   1.000
_cell.length_c   1.000
_cell.angle_alpha   90.00
_cell.angle_beta   90.00
_cell.angle_gamma   90.00
#
_symmetry.space_group_name_H-M   'P 1'
#
loop_
_entity.id
_entity.type
_entity.pdbx_description
1 polymer ?
#
loop_
_entity_poly.entity_id
_entity_poly.type
_entity_poly.pdbx_seq_one_letter_code
_entity_poly.pdbx_strand_id
1 'polypeptide(L)'
;NRLKDEKVASPGGWILQNVENFQAINDTIFEIKLAKSFPAFLGLLSMKYASVVPKEIIESPNHDFRIQPIGTGPFQFKFWEENVKLVLRRNPSYFEKDENGKQLPYLEAVAITFLPDKQSGFLEFIQGKLDFVSGLDPSYKDEILTQKGELQPKYANDVNLISGAYLNTEYLGFRMDGSDKTILDKRIRQALNYGFDRAKMITYLRNNMGIPATSGVIPSGMPSFNNQKGYDFEPEKAKAL
;
A
#
# COMPACT_ATOMS: atom_id res chain seq x y z
N ASN A 1 15.05 20.52 -1.31
CA ASN A 1 15.21 21.20 -2.60
C ASN A 1 14.78 20.30 -3.77
N ARG A 2 15.26 19.06 -3.85
CA ARG A 2 15.02 18.15 -4.99
C ARG A 2 13.53 17.97 -5.33
N LEU A 3 12.62 17.86 -4.34
CA LEU A 3 11.17 17.73 -4.58
C LEU A 3 10.53 18.97 -5.22
N LYS A 4 11.16 20.15 -5.08
CA LYS A 4 10.70 21.42 -5.69
C LYS A 4 11.42 21.74 -7.00
N ASP A 5 12.41 20.95 -7.40
CA ASP A 5 13.21 21.20 -8.60
C ASP A 5 12.41 20.77 -9.83
N GLU A 6 12.07 21.73 -10.69
CA GLU A 6 11.31 21.48 -11.91
C GLU A 6 12.05 20.55 -12.89
N LYS A 7 13.38 20.56 -12.87
CA LYS A 7 14.19 19.65 -13.71
C LYS A 7 14.09 18.20 -13.27
N VAL A 8 13.86 17.97 -11.97
CA VAL A 8 13.65 16.63 -11.43
C VAL A 8 12.24 16.14 -11.69
N ALA A 9 11.27 17.05 -11.85
CA ALA A 9 9.85 16.75 -12.09
C ALA A 9 9.30 15.67 -11.16
N SER A 10 9.62 15.74 -9.86
CA SER A 10 9.24 14.72 -8.89
C SER A 10 7.73 14.60 -8.76
N PRO A 11 7.14 13.40 -8.89
CA PRO A 11 5.71 13.18 -8.65
C PRO A 11 5.31 13.44 -7.19
N GLY A 12 6.26 13.56 -6.26
CA GLY A 12 6.04 13.88 -4.84
C GLY A 12 6.09 15.36 -4.51
N GLY A 13 6.26 16.26 -5.47
CA GLY A 13 6.36 17.71 -5.23
C GLY A 13 5.16 18.31 -4.50
N TRP A 14 3.97 17.74 -4.66
CA TRP A 14 2.74 18.16 -3.97
C TRP A 14 2.82 18.08 -2.44
N ILE A 15 3.66 17.20 -1.87
CA ILE A 15 3.90 17.09 -0.43
C ILE A 15 4.34 18.43 0.17
N LEU A 16 5.08 19.23 -0.61
CA LEU A 16 5.65 20.49 -0.20
C LEU A 16 4.78 21.72 -0.52
N GLN A 17 3.55 21.53 -1.03
CA GLN A 17 2.66 22.67 -1.39
C GLN A 17 2.34 23.58 -0.21
N ASN A 18 2.24 23.03 1.00
CA ASN A 18 1.98 23.79 2.23
C ASN A 18 3.28 24.22 2.95
N VAL A 19 4.44 23.96 2.39
CA VAL A 19 5.73 24.33 2.98
C VAL A 19 6.12 25.73 2.50
N GLU A 20 6.17 26.69 3.44
CA GLU A 20 6.62 28.05 3.20
C GLU A 20 8.15 28.12 3.11
N ASN A 21 8.82 27.54 4.11
CA ASN A 21 10.27 27.51 4.18
C ASN A 21 10.78 26.24 4.85
N PHE A 22 12.04 25.90 4.57
CA PHE A 22 12.76 24.84 5.27
C PHE A 22 14.25 25.18 5.35
N GLN A 23 14.87 24.90 6.48
CA GLN A 23 16.28 25.22 6.72
C GLN A 23 16.92 24.29 7.75
N ALA A 24 18.21 24.03 7.60
CA ALA A 24 19.02 23.45 8.65
C ALA A 24 19.48 24.60 9.58
N ILE A 25 19.04 24.58 10.84
CA ILE A 25 19.45 25.53 11.86
C ILE A 25 20.89 25.24 12.30
N ASN A 26 21.20 23.96 12.44
CA ASN A 26 22.53 23.41 12.74
C ASN A 26 22.59 21.93 12.31
N ASP A 27 23.66 21.23 12.67
CA ASP A 27 23.88 19.83 12.27
C ASP A 27 22.84 18.82 12.79
N THR A 28 22.04 19.21 13.79
CA THR A 28 21.08 18.33 14.43
C THR A 28 19.63 18.80 14.35
N ILE A 29 19.40 20.04 13.91
CA ILE A 29 18.06 20.65 13.86
C ILE A 29 17.74 21.04 12.42
N PHE A 30 16.69 20.43 11.89
CA PHE A 30 16.08 20.78 10.61
C PHE A 30 14.68 21.34 10.85
N GLU A 31 14.41 22.55 10.41
CA GLU A 31 13.14 23.24 10.57
C GLU A 31 12.35 23.27 9.28
N ILE A 32 11.06 22.98 9.36
CA ILE A 32 10.11 23.16 8.26
C ILE A 32 8.97 24.06 8.74
N LYS A 33 8.80 25.20 8.08
CA LYS A 33 7.72 26.15 8.34
C LYS A 33 6.58 25.90 7.37
N LEU A 34 5.37 25.69 7.89
CA LEU A 34 4.16 25.51 7.10
C LEU A 34 3.41 26.84 6.93
N ALA A 35 2.87 27.09 5.76
CA ALA A 35 2.03 28.26 5.50
C ALA A 35 0.72 28.22 6.29
N LYS A 36 0.17 27.01 6.49
CA LYS A 36 -1.02 26.76 7.30
C LYS A 36 -0.81 25.54 8.18
N SER A 37 -1.38 25.55 9.39
CA SER A 37 -1.36 24.36 10.26
C SER A 37 -1.97 23.16 9.55
N PHE A 38 -1.22 22.07 9.53
CA PHE A 38 -1.63 20.81 8.89
C PHE A 38 -1.14 19.60 9.72
N PRO A 39 -1.95 19.09 10.65
CA PRO A 39 -1.55 18.02 11.56
C PRO A 39 -1.08 16.74 10.88
N ALA A 40 -1.61 16.44 9.68
CA ALA A 40 -1.21 15.26 8.91
C ALA A 40 0.14 15.41 8.17
N PHE A 41 0.84 16.55 8.29
CA PHE A 41 2.08 16.81 7.54
C PHE A 41 3.19 15.79 7.82
N LEU A 42 3.34 15.35 9.08
CA LEU A 42 4.32 14.30 9.42
C LEU A 42 4.04 12.99 8.69
N GLY A 43 2.76 12.64 8.48
CA GLY A 43 2.37 11.50 7.66
C GLY A 43 2.78 11.66 6.20
N LEU A 44 2.76 12.88 5.65
CA LEU A 44 3.28 13.13 4.30
C LEU A 44 4.80 12.92 4.23
N LEU A 45 5.53 13.33 5.26
CA LEU A 45 6.98 13.14 5.31
C LEU A 45 7.40 11.67 5.45
N SER A 46 6.52 10.80 5.94
CA SER A 46 6.78 9.34 6.00
C SER A 46 6.62 8.64 4.64
N MET A 47 6.09 9.33 3.62
CA MET A 47 5.96 8.76 2.29
C MET A 47 7.33 8.64 1.60
N LYS A 48 7.47 7.62 0.76
CA LYS A 48 8.72 7.36 -0.02
C LYS A 48 9.27 8.55 -0.79
N TYR A 49 8.42 9.49 -1.19
CA TYR A 49 8.84 10.70 -1.91
C TYR A 49 9.69 11.65 -1.07
N ALA A 50 9.51 11.64 0.25
CA ALA A 50 10.25 12.46 1.20
C ALA A 50 11.49 11.75 1.79
N SER A 51 11.85 10.56 1.29
CA SER A 51 13.04 9.84 1.74
C SER A 51 14.29 10.68 1.58
N VAL A 52 15.14 10.66 2.61
CA VAL A 52 16.44 11.34 2.60
C VAL A 52 17.41 10.54 1.73
N VAL A 53 18.05 11.22 0.81
CA VAL A 53 19.01 10.61 -0.12
C VAL A 53 20.34 11.41 -0.12
N PRO A 54 21.51 10.75 -0.28
CA PRO A 54 22.80 11.43 -0.28
C PRO A 54 22.97 12.24 -1.57
N LYS A 55 23.15 13.56 -1.40
CA LYS A 55 23.26 14.50 -2.52
C LYS A 55 24.42 14.15 -3.45
N GLU A 56 25.57 13.87 -2.87
CA GLU A 56 26.82 13.54 -3.57
C GLU A 56 26.71 12.30 -4.46
N ILE A 57 25.86 11.35 -4.08
CA ILE A 57 25.61 10.14 -4.87
C ILE A 57 24.59 10.42 -5.99
N ILE A 58 23.52 11.14 -5.66
CA ILE A 58 22.45 11.47 -6.64
C ILE A 58 22.98 12.37 -7.76
N GLU A 59 23.90 13.27 -7.47
CA GLU A 59 24.49 14.21 -8.45
C GLU A 59 25.72 13.63 -9.14
N SER A 60 26.18 12.44 -8.75
CA SER A 60 27.33 11.79 -9.38
C SER A 60 27.00 11.30 -10.79
N PRO A 61 27.74 11.69 -11.82
CA PRO A 61 27.51 11.23 -13.19
C PRO A 61 27.83 9.73 -13.39
N ASN A 62 28.58 9.14 -12.47
CA ASN A 62 29.00 7.73 -12.53
C ASN A 62 28.15 6.80 -11.70
N HIS A 63 27.07 7.28 -11.09
CA HIS A 63 26.21 6.49 -10.21
C HIS A 63 24.74 6.59 -10.65
N ASP A 64 24.16 5.47 -11.01
CA ASP A 64 22.72 5.38 -11.26
C ASP A 64 22.00 4.93 -9.98
N PHE A 65 21.36 5.89 -9.30
CA PHE A 65 20.65 5.64 -8.06
C PHE A 65 19.44 4.71 -8.23
N ARG A 66 18.89 4.54 -9.44
CA ARG A 66 17.80 3.62 -9.74
C ARG A 66 18.22 2.16 -9.51
N ILE A 67 19.42 1.82 -9.95
CA ILE A 67 19.94 0.45 -9.91
C ILE A 67 20.90 0.18 -8.75
N GLN A 68 21.36 1.23 -8.09
CA GLN A 68 22.26 1.16 -6.93
C GLN A 68 21.81 2.15 -5.84
N PRO A 69 20.60 1.97 -5.26
CA PRO A 69 20.12 2.86 -4.22
C PRO A 69 20.97 2.76 -2.95
N ILE A 70 21.16 3.90 -2.30
CA ILE A 70 21.88 4.01 -1.01
C ILE A 70 20.94 4.70 -0.02
N GLY A 71 20.88 4.19 1.19
CA GLY A 71 20.05 4.72 2.26
C GLY A 71 20.52 4.26 3.63
N THR A 72 19.81 4.73 4.67
CA THR A 72 20.08 4.44 6.09
C THR A 72 19.19 3.35 6.67
N GLY A 73 18.43 2.66 5.82
CA GLY A 73 17.48 1.63 6.22
C GLY A 73 18.11 0.34 6.77
N PRO A 74 17.29 -0.60 7.26
CA PRO A 74 17.74 -1.85 7.86
C PRO A 74 18.44 -2.81 6.88
N PHE A 75 18.19 -2.63 5.60
CA PHE A 75 18.81 -3.43 4.55
C PHE A 75 19.53 -2.56 3.53
N GLN A 76 20.63 -3.07 2.99
CA GLN A 76 21.39 -2.48 1.91
C GLN A 76 21.16 -3.25 0.61
N PHE A 77 21.10 -2.52 -0.50
CA PHE A 77 21.05 -3.10 -1.83
C PHE A 77 22.27 -3.99 -2.09
N LYS A 78 22.03 -5.17 -2.62
CA LYS A 78 23.10 -6.10 -3.01
C LYS A 78 23.08 -6.39 -4.51
N PHE A 79 21.91 -6.71 -5.04
CA PHE A 79 21.79 -7.19 -6.41
C PHE A 79 20.36 -7.02 -6.90
N TRP A 80 20.18 -6.63 -8.14
CA TRP A 80 18.89 -6.59 -8.81
C TRP A 80 19.04 -7.01 -10.27
N GLU A 81 18.31 -8.04 -10.64
CA GLU A 81 18.06 -8.45 -12.00
C GLU A 81 16.59 -8.17 -12.31
N GLU A 82 16.35 -7.28 -13.24
CA GLU A 82 15.01 -6.76 -13.53
C GLU A 82 14.07 -7.91 -13.94
N ASN A 83 12.88 -7.95 -13.35
CA ASN A 83 11.87 -9.01 -13.49
C ASN A 83 12.30 -10.42 -13.06
N VAL A 84 13.44 -10.60 -12.45
CA VAL A 84 13.95 -11.90 -11.98
C VAL A 84 14.10 -11.88 -10.45
N LYS A 85 15.01 -11.06 -9.93
CA LYS A 85 15.33 -11.11 -8.50
C LYS A 85 15.92 -9.81 -7.97
N LEU A 86 15.48 -9.44 -6.75
CA LEU A 86 16.10 -8.39 -5.95
C LEU A 86 16.63 -8.99 -4.66
N VAL A 87 17.88 -8.72 -4.33
CA VAL A 87 18.53 -9.17 -3.09
C VAL A 87 18.98 -7.97 -2.28
N LEU A 88 18.56 -7.96 -1.03
CA LEU A 88 18.95 -6.99 -0.03
C LEU A 88 19.71 -7.73 1.09
N ARG A 89 20.76 -7.12 1.65
CA ARG A 89 21.50 -7.64 2.79
C ARG A 89 21.32 -6.75 4.01
N ARG A 90 21.43 -7.34 5.19
CA ARG A 90 21.42 -6.60 6.45
C ARG A 90 22.43 -5.45 6.40
N ASN A 91 22.00 -4.28 6.85
CA ASN A 91 22.85 -3.13 7.05
C ASN A 91 23.52 -3.22 8.44
N PRO A 92 24.82 -3.47 8.53
CA PRO A 92 25.50 -3.58 9.82
C PRO A 92 25.54 -2.27 10.60
N SER A 93 25.35 -1.14 9.91
CA SER A 93 25.34 0.21 10.50
C SER A 93 23.92 0.72 10.79
N TYR A 94 22.89 -0.13 10.70
CA TYR A 94 21.54 0.28 11.03
C TYR A 94 21.43 0.67 12.50
N PHE A 95 20.79 1.77 12.81
CA PHE A 95 20.86 2.40 14.14
C PHE A 95 19.88 1.83 15.17
N GLU A 96 18.81 1.15 14.74
CA GLU A 96 17.81 0.64 15.66
C GLU A 96 18.23 -0.68 16.32
N LYS A 97 17.79 -0.85 17.56
CA LYS A 97 17.94 -2.04 18.36
C LYS A 97 16.59 -2.46 18.92
N ASP A 98 16.45 -3.74 19.24
CA ASP A 98 15.29 -4.25 19.95
C ASP A 98 15.31 -3.87 21.45
N GLU A 99 14.26 -4.26 22.17
CA GLU A 99 14.11 -4.01 23.62
C GLU A 99 15.25 -4.59 24.47
N ASN A 100 15.94 -5.61 23.95
CA ASN A 100 17.07 -6.26 24.61
C ASN A 100 18.43 -5.67 24.18
N GLY A 101 18.43 -4.63 23.36
CA GLY A 101 19.63 -4.00 22.84
C GLY A 101 20.29 -4.74 21.67
N LYS A 102 19.66 -5.77 21.11
CA LYS A 102 20.17 -6.51 19.95
C LYS A 102 19.94 -5.69 18.68
N GLN A 103 20.97 -5.63 17.84
CA GLN A 103 20.95 -4.89 16.57
C GLN A 103 19.92 -5.46 15.61
N LEU A 104 19.07 -4.60 15.08
CA LEU A 104 18.14 -4.90 13.99
C LEU A 104 18.81 -4.71 12.61
N PRO A 105 18.27 -5.33 11.56
CA PRO A 105 17.23 -6.35 11.54
C PRO A 105 17.76 -7.74 11.94
N TYR A 106 16.86 -8.67 12.28
CA TYR A 106 17.25 -10.04 12.60
C TYR A 106 17.67 -10.85 11.39
N LEU A 107 17.04 -10.59 10.23
CA LEU A 107 17.34 -11.28 8.98
C LEU A 107 18.68 -10.84 8.40
N GLU A 108 19.48 -11.79 7.91
CA GLU A 108 20.74 -11.51 7.22
C GLU A 108 20.53 -10.96 5.81
N ALA A 109 19.46 -11.41 5.14
CA ALA A 109 19.12 -10.98 3.80
C ALA A 109 17.62 -11.14 3.53
N VAL A 110 17.14 -10.40 2.55
CA VAL A 110 15.82 -10.55 1.95
C VAL A 110 16.02 -10.74 0.45
N ALA A 111 15.53 -11.85 -0.08
CA ALA A 111 15.54 -12.14 -1.50
C ALA A 111 14.11 -12.09 -2.02
N ILE A 112 13.83 -11.20 -2.96
CA ILE A 112 12.52 -11.03 -3.60
C ILE A 112 12.62 -11.64 -4.99
N THR A 113 11.83 -12.67 -5.27
CA THR A 113 11.72 -13.29 -6.59
C THR A 113 10.52 -12.71 -7.32
N PHE A 114 10.71 -12.27 -8.55
CA PHE A 114 9.65 -11.79 -9.42
C PHE A 114 9.19 -12.96 -10.29
N LEU A 115 7.97 -13.41 -10.07
CA LEU A 115 7.38 -14.51 -10.84
C LEU A 115 6.36 -13.93 -11.81
N PRO A 116 6.29 -14.46 -13.05
CA PRO A 116 5.45 -13.91 -14.11
C PRO A 116 3.95 -14.00 -13.79
N ASP A 117 3.57 -14.98 -12.98
CA ASP A 117 2.21 -15.19 -12.55
C ASP A 117 2.13 -15.60 -11.07
N LYS A 118 0.99 -15.33 -10.46
CA LYS A 118 0.77 -15.60 -9.04
C LYS A 118 0.59 -17.11 -8.75
N GLN A 119 0.23 -17.89 -9.74
CA GLN A 119 0.12 -19.34 -9.60
C GLN A 119 1.48 -19.96 -9.32
N SER A 120 2.49 -19.60 -10.12
CA SER A 120 3.87 -20.05 -9.89
C SER A 120 4.35 -19.65 -8.49
N GLY A 121 4.04 -18.41 -8.05
CA GLY A 121 4.37 -17.95 -6.70
C GLY A 121 3.73 -18.80 -5.61
N PHE A 122 2.47 -19.14 -5.75
CA PHE A 122 1.77 -20.00 -4.82
C PHE A 122 2.37 -21.42 -4.78
N LEU A 123 2.63 -22.01 -5.94
CA LEU A 123 3.22 -23.35 -6.02
C LEU A 123 4.63 -23.41 -5.41
N GLU A 124 5.47 -22.41 -5.65
CA GLU A 124 6.79 -22.34 -5.03
C GLU A 124 6.71 -22.15 -3.51
N PHE A 125 5.75 -21.37 -3.03
CA PHE A 125 5.51 -21.23 -1.59
C PHE A 125 5.10 -22.56 -0.94
N ILE A 126 4.14 -23.26 -1.49
CA ILE A 126 3.70 -24.57 -0.95
C ILE A 126 4.80 -25.64 -1.01
N GLN A 127 5.72 -25.52 -1.98
CA GLN A 127 6.92 -26.37 -2.05
C GLN A 127 8.02 -25.97 -1.07
N GLY A 128 7.82 -24.94 -0.25
CA GLY A 128 8.80 -24.45 0.71
C GLY A 128 9.98 -23.70 0.09
N LYS A 129 9.87 -23.25 -1.17
CA LYS A 129 10.91 -22.45 -1.83
C LYS A 129 10.83 -20.97 -1.50
N LEU A 130 9.68 -20.51 -1.04
CA LEU A 130 9.43 -19.15 -0.58
C LEU A 130 8.97 -19.16 0.87
N ASP A 131 9.53 -18.28 1.69
CA ASP A 131 9.15 -18.12 3.10
C ASP A 131 7.91 -17.24 3.27
N PHE A 132 7.60 -16.40 2.29
CA PHE A 132 6.52 -15.43 2.37
C PHE A 132 5.93 -15.12 0.99
N VAL A 133 4.60 -15.05 0.93
CA VAL A 133 3.84 -14.59 -0.25
C VAL A 133 2.88 -13.49 0.17
N SER A 134 2.93 -12.35 -0.51
CA SER A 134 2.01 -11.24 -0.29
C SER A 134 0.86 -11.25 -1.30
N GLY A 135 -0.35 -11.28 -0.77
CA GLY A 135 -1.58 -11.24 -1.58
C GLY A 135 -1.92 -12.57 -2.23
N LEU A 136 -3.09 -13.08 -1.91
CA LEU A 136 -3.64 -14.27 -2.55
C LEU A 136 -4.30 -13.88 -3.88
N ASP A 137 -4.02 -14.67 -4.92
CA ASP A 137 -4.78 -14.57 -6.15
C ASP A 137 -6.21 -15.10 -5.93
N PRO A 138 -7.27 -14.43 -6.43
CA PRO A 138 -8.64 -14.90 -6.30
C PRO A 138 -8.88 -16.31 -6.84
N SER A 139 -8.09 -16.77 -7.82
CA SER A 139 -8.21 -18.14 -8.38
C SER A 139 -7.78 -19.23 -7.41
N TYR A 140 -6.95 -18.93 -6.41
CA TYR A 140 -6.48 -19.88 -5.39
C TYR A 140 -7.08 -19.66 -4.01
N LYS A 141 -7.99 -18.70 -3.87
CA LYS A 141 -8.61 -18.41 -2.59
C LYS A 141 -9.28 -19.65 -1.96
N ASP A 142 -9.99 -20.44 -2.77
CA ASP A 142 -10.72 -21.64 -2.31
C ASP A 142 -9.79 -22.80 -1.98
N GLU A 143 -8.58 -22.83 -2.56
CA GLU A 143 -7.53 -23.79 -2.24
C GLU A 143 -6.93 -23.53 -0.85
N ILE A 144 -6.72 -22.25 -0.51
CA ILE A 144 -6.00 -21.82 0.70
C ILE A 144 -6.96 -21.48 1.83
N LEU A 145 -8.11 -20.85 1.52
CA LEU A 145 -9.04 -20.33 2.49
C LEU A 145 -10.37 -21.10 2.47
N THR A 146 -10.95 -21.23 3.65
CA THR A 146 -12.34 -21.61 3.81
C THR A 146 -13.25 -20.46 3.37
N GLN A 147 -14.56 -20.72 3.24
CA GLN A 147 -15.55 -19.67 2.97
C GLN A 147 -15.64 -18.62 4.09
N LYS A 148 -15.07 -18.90 5.27
CA LYS A 148 -15.00 -17.96 6.39
C LYS A 148 -13.76 -17.08 6.35
N GLY A 149 -12.87 -17.26 5.37
CA GLY A 149 -11.59 -16.55 5.28
C GLY A 149 -10.50 -17.09 6.22
N GLU A 150 -10.69 -18.28 6.76
CA GLU A 150 -9.71 -18.99 7.59
C GLU A 150 -8.85 -19.89 6.73
N LEU A 151 -7.63 -20.22 7.21
CA LEU A 151 -6.74 -21.14 6.51
C LEU A 151 -7.38 -22.54 6.43
N GLN A 152 -7.26 -23.19 5.27
CA GLN A 152 -7.69 -24.59 5.11
C GLN A 152 -6.90 -25.50 6.06
N PRO A 153 -7.56 -26.50 6.72
CA PRO A 153 -6.92 -27.38 7.71
C PRO A 153 -5.66 -28.08 7.20
N LYS A 154 -5.59 -28.38 5.91
CA LYS A 154 -4.45 -29.08 5.31
C LYS A 154 -3.14 -28.25 5.31
N TYR A 155 -3.23 -26.94 5.53
CA TYR A 155 -2.09 -26.04 5.61
C TYR A 155 -1.79 -25.55 7.03
N ALA A 156 -2.64 -25.88 8.01
CA ALA A 156 -2.57 -25.34 9.35
C ALA A 156 -1.27 -25.61 10.10
N ASN A 157 -0.56 -26.71 9.75
CA ASN A 157 0.71 -27.06 10.40
C ASN A 157 1.94 -26.41 9.73
N ASP A 158 1.83 -26.01 8.48
CA ASP A 158 2.99 -25.61 7.67
C ASP A 158 2.94 -24.12 7.30
N VAL A 159 1.77 -23.49 7.37
CA VAL A 159 1.55 -22.12 6.91
C VAL A 159 0.90 -21.27 8.00
N ASN A 160 1.37 -20.05 8.15
CA ASN A 160 0.74 -19.01 8.96
C ASN A 160 0.02 -18.01 8.08
N LEU A 161 -1.28 -17.83 8.30
CA LEU A 161 -2.05 -16.78 7.65
C LEU A 161 -1.96 -15.48 8.45
N ILE A 162 -1.36 -14.46 7.85
CA ILE A 162 -1.33 -13.11 8.42
C ILE A 162 -2.40 -12.30 7.72
N SER A 163 -3.40 -11.85 8.46
CA SER A 163 -4.47 -10.99 7.96
C SER A 163 -4.57 -9.73 8.82
N GLY A 164 -4.94 -8.63 8.21
CA GLY A 164 -5.08 -7.35 8.89
C GLY A 164 -5.95 -6.38 8.11
N ALA A 165 -6.42 -5.33 8.79
CA ALA A 165 -7.15 -4.26 8.14
C ALA A 165 -6.24 -3.54 7.12
N TYR A 166 -6.52 -3.71 5.85
CA TYR A 166 -5.93 -2.91 4.80
C TYR A 166 -6.75 -1.63 4.64
N LEU A 167 -6.18 -0.49 5.04
CA LEU A 167 -6.89 0.79 5.09
C LEU A 167 -7.13 1.37 3.69
N ASN A 168 -7.85 0.61 2.89
CA ASN A 168 -8.22 0.94 1.52
C ASN A 168 -9.70 0.63 1.28
N THR A 169 -10.33 1.40 0.41
CA THR A 169 -11.69 1.14 -0.06
C THR A 169 -11.65 0.94 -1.57
N GLU A 170 -12.06 -0.24 -2.03
CA GLU A 170 -12.28 -0.49 -3.44
C GLU A 170 -13.64 0.10 -3.85
N TYR A 171 -13.65 0.85 -4.94
CA TYR A 171 -14.86 1.50 -5.43
C TYR A 171 -14.91 1.54 -6.95
N LEU A 172 -16.13 1.69 -7.48
CA LEU A 172 -16.37 2.00 -8.89
C LEU A 172 -16.60 3.49 -9.02
N GLY A 173 -15.77 4.16 -9.79
CA GLY A 173 -15.91 5.58 -10.10
C GLY A 173 -16.75 5.79 -11.36
N PHE A 174 -17.62 6.81 -11.33
CA PHE A 174 -18.36 7.24 -12.51
C PHE A 174 -17.63 8.40 -13.17
N ARG A 175 -17.46 8.32 -14.48
CA ARG A 175 -16.90 9.43 -15.26
C ARG A 175 -17.94 10.52 -15.43
N MET A 176 -17.78 11.63 -14.71
CA MET A 176 -18.77 12.71 -14.64
C MET A 176 -18.57 13.81 -15.69
N ASP A 177 -17.44 13.83 -16.39
CA ASP A 177 -17.10 14.78 -17.46
C ASP A 177 -17.35 14.22 -18.87
N GLY A 178 -17.94 13.04 -18.96
CA GLY A 178 -18.27 12.35 -20.20
C GLY A 178 -19.58 12.85 -20.82
N SER A 179 -19.84 12.40 -22.05
CA SER A 179 -21.06 12.69 -22.80
C SER A 179 -22.25 11.77 -22.48
N ASP A 180 -22.04 10.74 -21.67
CA ASP A 180 -23.08 9.77 -21.28
C ASP A 180 -24.04 10.38 -20.26
N LYS A 181 -25.18 10.84 -20.77
CA LYS A 181 -26.25 11.46 -19.96
C LYS A 181 -26.85 10.47 -18.95
N THR A 182 -26.80 9.17 -19.22
CA THR A 182 -27.34 8.14 -18.32
C THR A 182 -26.60 8.16 -16.98
N ILE A 183 -25.26 8.12 -17.03
CA ILE A 183 -24.43 8.17 -15.80
C ILE A 183 -24.48 9.54 -15.11
N LEU A 184 -24.76 10.61 -15.85
CA LEU A 184 -24.94 11.95 -15.26
C LEU A 184 -26.22 12.07 -14.44
N ASP A 185 -27.24 11.24 -14.70
CA ASP A 185 -28.45 11.20 -13.87
C ASP A 185 -28.13 10.63 -12.47
N LYS A 186 -28.40 11.42 -11.45
CA LYS A 186 -28.19 11.04 -10.06
C LYS A 186 -28.95 9.76 -9.66
N ARG A 187 -30.17 9.60 -10.20
CA ARG A 187 -31.04 8.44 -9.87
C ARG A 187 -30.40 7.14 -10.32
N ILE A 188 -29.81 7.12 -11.51
CA ILE A 188 -29.09 5.95 -12.04
C ILE A 188 -27.92 5.58 -11.13
N ARG A 189 -27.12 6.56 -10.70
CA ARG A 189 -26.01 6.28 -9.79
C ARG A 189 -26.47 5.78 -8.41
N GLN A 190 -27.59 6.29 -7.91
CA GLN A 190 -28.21 5.80 -6.68
C GLN A 190 -28.78 4.39 -6.84
N ALA A 191 -29.47 4.13 -7.96
CA ALA A 191 -30.00 2.80 -8.27
C ALA A 191 -28.87 1.75 -8.33
N LEU A 192 -27.74 2.05 -8.97
CA LEU A 192 -26.56 1.18 -9.00
C LEU A 192 -26.02 0.91 -7.59
N ASN A 193 -26.00 1.91 -6.70
CA ASN A 193 -25.56 1.73 -5.34
C ASN A 193 -26.50 0.86 -4.51
N TYR A 194 -27.82 1.03 -4.64
CA TYR A 194 -28.81 0.20 -3.94
C TYR A 194 -28.94 -1.20 -4.54
N GLY A 195 -28.71 -1.35 -5.85
CA GLY A 195 -28.83 -2.63 -6.54
C GLY A 195 -27.61 -3.54 -6.39
N PHE A 196 -26.47 -3.06 -5.85
CA PHE A 196 -25.24 -3.83 -5.72
C PHE A 196 -25.10 -4.47 -4.34
N ASP A 197 -25.17 -5.81 -4.28
CA ASP A 197 -25.01 -6.58 -3.05
C ASP A 197 -23.53 -6.77 -2.70
N ARG A 198 -23.00 -5.84 -1.93
CA ARG A 198 -21.59 -5.85 -1.49
C ARG A 198 -21.28 -7.03 -0.59
N ALA A 199 -22.24 -7.44 0.26
CA ALA A 199 -22.04 -8.56 1.20
C ALA A 199 -21.91 -9.89 0.43
N LYS A 200 -22.82 -10.15 -0.52
CA LYS A 200 -22.71 -11.34 -1.37
C LYS A 200 -21.43 -11.34 -2.20
N MET A 201 -21.05 -10.21 -2.77
CA MET A 201 -19.79 -10.11 -3.51
C MET A 201 -18.59 -10.52 -2.65
N ILE A 202 -18.50 -10.00 -1.43
CA ILE A 202 -17.41 -10.36 -0.51
C ILE A 202 -17.47 -11.83 -0.10
N THR A 203 -18.66 -12.35 0.21
CA THR A 203 -18.83 -13.75 0.61
C THR A 203 -18.43 -14.72 -0.50
N TYR A 204 -18.95 -14.52 -1.71
CA TYR A 204 -18.78 -15.52 -2.79
C TYR A 204 -17.54 -15.31 -3.63
N LEU A 205 -17.05 -14.07 -3.78
CA LEU A 205 -15.89 -13.78 -4.60
C LEU A 205 -14.61 -13.53 -3.80
N ARG A 206 -14.71 -13.31 -2.49
CA ARG A 206 -13.57 -12.94 -1.63
C ARG A 206 -13.44 -13.81 -0.37
N ASN A 207 -14.24 -14.89 -0.21
CA ASN A 207 -14.26 -15.76 0.97
C ASN A 207 -14.31 -14.95 2.29
N ASN A 208 -15.20 -13.97 2.36
CA ASN A 208 -15.33 -13.03 3.48
C ASN A 208 -14.08 -12.19 3.81
N MET A 209 -13.10 -12.12 2.91
CA MET A 209 -11.97 -11.20 3.06
C MET A 209 -12.39 -9.79 2.65
N GLY A 210 -12.75 -8.99 3.63
CA GLY A 210 -13.17 -7.60 3.44
C GLY A 210 -14.42 -7.26 4.25
N ILE A 211 -14.74 -5.98 4.27
CA ILE A 211 -15.93 -5.42 4.95
C ILE A 211 -16.75 -4.66 3.89
N PRO A 212 -18.07 -4.89 3.81
CA PRO A 212 -18.92 -4.13 2.89
C PRO A 212 -18.86 -2.62 3.17
N ALA A 213 -18.45 -1.82 2.18
CA ALA A 213 -18.35 -0.37 2.31
C ALA A 213 -19.73 0.28 2.15
N THR A 214 -20.58 0.18 3.17
CA THR A 214 -21.94 0.76 3.21
C THR A 214 -21.96 2.18 3.76
N SER A 215 -20.88 2.63 4.43
CA SER A 215 -20.78 3.94 5.10
C SER A 215 -19.96 4.97 4.32
N GLY A 216 -19.59 4.69 3.08
CA GLY A 216 -18.81 5.58 2.22
C GLY A 216 -17.39 5.11 1.95
N VAL A 217 -16.51 6.03 1.57
CA VAL A 217 -15.15 5.72 1.08
C VAL A 217 -14.08 5.67 2.18
N ILE A 218 -14.39 6.10 3.40
CA ILE A 218 -13.44 6.04 4.51
C ILE A 218 -13.46 4.64 5.11
N PRO A 219 -12.34 3.89 5.14
CA PRO A 219 -12.29 2.56 5.74
C PRO A 219 -12.58 2.59 7.24
N SER A 220 -13.26 1.56 7.74
CA SER A 220 -13.65 1.47 9.16
C SER A 220 -12.49 1.46 10.16
N GLY A 221 -11.28 1.14 9.72
CA GLY A 221 -10.07 1.20 10.55
C GLY A 221 -9.41 2.59 10.65
N MET A 222 -9.92 3.58 9.94
CA MET A 222 -9.36 4.94 9.98
C MET A 222 -9.85 5.72 11.21
N PRO A 223 -8.99 6.53 11.85
CA PRO A 223 -9.40 7.36 13.02
C PRO A 223 -10.57 8.32 12.74
N SER A 224 -10.74 8.76 11.50
CA SER A 224 -11.83 9.66 11.07
C SER A 224 -13.09 8.91 10.63
N PHE A 225 -13.12 7.59 10.75
CA PHE A 225 -14.28 6.82 10.35
C PHE A 225 -15.51 7.23 11.16
N ASN A 226 -16.57 7.57 10.44
CA ASN A 226 -17.88 7.84 11.00
C ASN A 226 -18.87 6.90 10.30
N ASN A 227 -19.49 6.02 11.08
CA ASN A 227 -20.45 5.03 10.56
C ASN A 227 -21.78 5.71 10.17
N GLN A 228 -21.72 6.64 9.22
CA GLN A 228 -22.93 7.24 8.66
C GLN A 228 -23.62 6.25 7.74
N LYS A 229 -24.95 6.27 7.76
CA LYS A 229 -25.75 5.44 6.86
C LYS A 229 -25.53 5.88 5.42
N GLY A 230 -24.97 4.98 4.62
CA GLY A 230 -24.81 5.15 3.18
C GLY A 230 -25.85 4.36 2.38
N TYR A 231 -25.38 3.47 1.50
CA TYR A 231 -26.22 2.67 0.61
C TYR A 231 -26.18 1.19 1.01
N ASP A 232 -27.28 0.69 1.56
CA ASP A 232 -27.49 -0.74 1.78
C ASP A 232 -28.01 -1.40 0.48
N PHE A 233 -28.03 -2.72 0.44
CA PHE A 233 -28.62 -3.46 -0.67
C PHE A 233 -30.16 -3.40 -0.58
N GLU A 234 -30.79 -2.59 -1.43
CA GLU A 234 -32.23 -2.36 -1.50
C GLU A 234 -32.72 -2.45 -2.97
N PRO A 235 -32.81 -3.67 -3.54
CA PRO A 235 -33.07 -3.84 -4.98
C PRO A 235 -34.41 -3.27 -5.44
N GLU A 236 -35.46 -3.32 -4.61
CA GLU A 236 -36.76 -2.75 -4.96
C GLU A 236 -36.70 -1.20 -5.03
N LYS A 237 -35.93 -0.59 -4.16
CA LYS A 237 -35.69 0.85 -4.21
C LYS A 237 -34.84 1.24 -5.42
N ALA A 238 -33.88 0.39 -5.80
CA ALA A 238 -33.09 0.58 -7.00
C ALA A 238 -33.95 0.58 -8.27
N LYS A 239 -34.97 -0.31 -8.34
CA LYS A 239 -35.92 -0.38 -9.46
C LYS A 239 -36.89 0.81 -9.52
N ALA A 240 -37.17 1.42 -8.38
CA ALA A 240 -38.12 2.53 -8.28
C ALA A 240 -37.52 3.89 -8.66
N LEU A 241 -36.17 3.98 -8.75
CA LEU A 241 -35.43 5.19 -9.13
C LEU A 241 -35.30 5.35 -10.65
#